data_bfaf2057ce39a959fd334326975ee2db
#
_entry.id   bfaf2057ce39a959fd334326975ee2db
#
_cell.length_a   1.000
_cell.length_b   1.000
_cell.length_c   1.000
_cell.angle_alpha   90.00
_cell.angle_beta   90.00
_cell.angle_gamma   90.00
#
_symmetry.space_group_name_H-M   'P 1'
#
loop_
_entity.id
_entity.type
_entity.pdbx_description
1 polymer ?
#
loop_
_entity_poly.entity_id
_entity_poly.type
_entity_poly.pdbx_seq_one_letter_code
_entity_poly.pdbx_strand_id
1 'polypeptide(L)'
;MMHTNFLNESGSIASQGSDVSTWTVLNPAELLSGYMPVFVAALVATLIATPIVRRVAVSADIIDHPDQARKQHAYPIAYLGGLAIFAGVLAGIAASGLFTSGQAAILQGVPVSIVVGMLAIVFTGLADDIWKWDPRLKIAGQLIAAAALAIEDVGPQLAAGVLSAICGEPKDILFSIGSFAVHNSELYYWIGTAITAIFVIGGCNAANLIDGLDGLLTGTTAIMAAGFLAISLTMAYALPVENPETSLAGTRIILSLILLGATLGFLPYNFNPAVIFLGDCGSLLIGFLSVVIIMTFGEYGTTKYSVAGLICFGLPILDTTLAIIRRKVAGRSMSDADSNHIHHRLKRYFGGNVRKAVLTLYTIAGGFTILGVGMSIMLLLTSVKGIVVEGIVLTGYLLVVSFAVKRARRLEWFKKSHERLTASSVSPTQEQTKA
;
A
#
# COMPACT_ATOMS: atom_id res chain seq x y z
N MET A 1 -23.83 -23.37 8.62
CA MET A 1 -24.11 -24.76 9.00
C MET A 1 -23.08 -25.75 8.45
N MET A 2 -21.85 -25.32 8.11
CA MET A 2 -20.75 -26.21 7.69
C MET A 2 -19.60 -26.32 8.71
N HIS A 3 -19.64 -25.57 9.80
CA HIS A 3 -18.57 -25.57 10.82
C HIS A 3 -18.79 -26.55 11.99
N THR A 4 -19.93 -27.20 12.09
CA THR A 4 -20.23 -28.12 13.22
C THR A 4 -19.97 -29.60 12.95
N ASN A 5 -19.61 -29.99 11.72
CA ASN A 5 -19.36 -31.40 11.39
C ASN A 5 -17.88 -31.82 11.39
N PHE A 6 -16.92 -30.90 11.64
CA PHE A 6 -15.50 -31.27 11.66
C PHE A 6 -14.94 -31.62 13.05
N LEU A 7 -15.73 -31.52 14.11
CA LEU A 7 -15.23 -31.78 15.48
C LEU A 7 -15.67 -33.11 16.10
N ASN A 8 -16.31 -34.03 15.40
CA ASN A 8 -16.87 -35.25 16.00
C ASN A 8 -16.49 -36.60 15.35
N GLU A 9 -15.38 -36.70 14.64
CA GLU A 9 -14.86 -38.00 14.24
C GLU A 9 -13.39 -38.21 14.63
N SER A 10 -13.12 -38.30 15.93
CA SER A 10 -11.99 -39.03 16.47
C SER A 10 -12.35 -40.53 16.62
N GLY A 11 -12.51 -41.21 15.52
CA GLY A 11 -12.74 -42.65 15.44
C GLY A 11 -11.77 -43.25 14.42
N SER A 12 -10.80 -43.99 14.95
CA SER A 12 -9.82 -44.81 14.26
C SER A 12 -10.29 -45.44 12.93
N ILE A 13 -9.65 -45.07 11.82
CA ILE A 13 -9.48 -45.95 10.67
C ILE A 13 -7.99 -45.96 10.32
N ALA A 14 -7.36 -47.05 10.68
CA ALA A 14 -6.03 -47.40 10.20
C ALA A 14 -6.13 -47.95 8.77
N SER A 15 -5.11 -47.63 7.99
CA SER A 15 -4.62 -48.25 6.74
C SER A 15 -5.19 -47.77 5.41
N GLN A 16 -4.43 -47.02 4.69
CA GLN A 16 -3.74 -47.32 3.40
C GLN A 16 -3.24 -46.00 2.80
N GLY A 17 -1.97 -46.01 2.36
CA GLY A 17 -1.24 -44.88 1.86
C GLY A 17 -1.99 -44.01 0.82
N SER A 18 -2.35 -42.86 1.24
CA SER A 18 -2.60 -41.65 0.44
C SER A 18 -2.17 -40.48 1.30
N ASP A 19 -1.39 -39.56 0.75
CA ASP A 19 -1.00 -38.33 1.40
C ASP A 19 -2.23 -37.63 2.00
N VAL A 20 -2.42 -37.80 3.30
CA VAL A 20 -3.42 -37.05 4.05
C VAL A 20 -2.83 -35.64 4.20
N SER A 21 -3.26 -34.72 3.35
CA SER A 21 -2.99 -33.31 3.52
C SER A 21 -3.49 -32.88 4.90
N THR A 22 -2.56 -32.67 5.83
CA THR A 22 -2.89 -32.28 7.21
C THR A 22 -3.11 -30.78 7.24
N TRP A 23 -4.37 -30.36 7.15
CA TRP A 23 -4.75 -28.96 7.31
C TRP A 23 -4.41 -28.47 8.71
N THR A 24 -3.59 -27.42 8.80
CA THR A 24 -3.23 -26.80 10.07
C THR A 24 -4.17 -25.63 10.36
N VAL A 25 -4.89 -25.74 11.48
CA VAL A 25 -5.71 -24.62 12.00
C VAL A 25 -4.80 -23.70 12.82
N LEU A 26 -4.73 -22.46 12.44
CA LEU A 26 -3.89 -21.47 13.08
C LEU A 26 -4.65 -20.75 14.21
N ASN A 27 -3.96 -20.50 15.33
CA ASN A 27 -4.48 -19.71 16.45
C ASN A 27 -3.95 -18.27 16.37
N PRO A 28 -4.82 -17.25 16.09
CA PRO A 28 -4.38 -15.86 15.96
C PRO A 28 -3.66 -15.30 17.19
N ALA A 29 -4.07 -15.70 18.39
CA ALA A 29 -3.44 -15.22 19.63
C ALA A 29 -2.03 -15.81 19.81
N GLU A 30 -1.84 -17.08 19.49
CA GLU A 30 -0.54 -17.74 19.50
C GLU A 30 0.39 -17.15 18.43
N LEU A 31 -0.12 -16.92 17.21
CA LEU A 31 0.63 -16.27 16.14
C LEU A 31 1.07 -14.85 16.54
N LEU A 32 0.15 -14.06 17.09
CA LEU A 32 0.47 -12.70 17.51
C LEU A 32 1.55 -12.71 18.60
N SER A 33 1.43 -13.57 19.62
CA SER A 33 2.44 -13.70 20.67
C SER A 33 3.79 -14.20 20.13
N GLY A 34 3.78 -15.18 19.22
CA GLY A 34 4.96 -15.74 18.59
C GLY A 34 5.73 -14.76 17.70
N TYR A 35 5.02 -13.82 17.07
CA TYR A 35 5.62 -12.76 16.23
C TYR A 35 5.82 -11.43 16.95
N MET A 36 5.50 -11.30 18.24
CA MET A 36 5.70 -10.04 18.98
C MET A 36 7.15 -9.53 18.94
N PRO A 37 8.21 -10.37 18.98
CA PRO A 37 9.59 -9.91 18.81
C PRO A 37 9.85 -9.15 17.51
N VAL A 38 9.14 -9.47 16.43
CA VAL A 38 9.22 -8.78 15.12
C VAL A 38 8.81 -7.31 15.24
N PHE A 39 7.64 -7.07 15.86
CA PHE A 39 7.15 -5.72 16.12
C PHE A 39 8.12 -4.91 16.98
N VAL A 40 8.58 -5.51 18.10
CA VAL A 40 9.49 -4.84 19.03
C VAL A 40 10.82 -4.52 18.35
N ALA A 41 11.39 -5.46 17.60
CA ALA A 41 12.64 -5.25 16.87
C ALA A 41 12.52 -4.12 15.85
N ALA A 42 11.44 -4.11 15.03
CA ALA A 42 11.20 -3.07 14.05
C ALA A 42 11.04 -1.69 14.71
N LEU A 43 10.26 -1.60 15.77
CA LEU A 43 10.02 -0.37 16.52
C LEU A 43 11.30 0.18 17.14
N VAL A 44 12.03 -0.66 17.91
CA VAL A 44 13.24 -0.24 18.63
C VAL A 44 14.37 0.11 17.65
N ALA A 45 14.57 -0.70 16.61
CA ALA A 45 15.59 -0.42 15.62
C ALA A 45 15.33 0.91 14.89
N THR A 46 14.08 1.18 14.49
CA THR A 46 13.73 2.46 13.85
C THR A 46 13.91 3.63 14.82
N LEU A 47 13.48 3.48 16.08
CA LEU A 47 13.60 4.52 17.11
C LEU A 47 15.07 4.90 17.34
N ILE A 48 15.98 3.91 17.34
CA ILE A 48 17.42 4.13 17.51
C ILE A 48 18.07 4.63 16.23
N ALA A 49 17.71 4.06 15.07
CA ALA A 49 18.29 4.43 13.78
C ALA A 49 17.95 5.88 13.39
N THR A 50 16.76 6.38 13.72
CA THR A 50 16.30 7.72 13.30
C THR A 50 17.26 8.85 13.73
N PRO A 51 17.67 8.99 15.00
CA PRO A 51 18.62 10.03 15.39
C PRO A 51 20.01 9.83 14.77
N ILE A 52 20.44 8.60 14.49
CA ILE A 52 21.70 8.30 13.83
C ILE A 52 21.65 8.78 12.37
N VAL A 53 20.62 8.35 11.63
CA VAL A 53 20.41 8.75 10.24
C VAL A 53 20.26 10.27 10.10
N ARG A 54 19.56 10.91 11.05
CA ARG A 54 19.46 12.37 11.08
C ARG A 54 20.84 13.05 11.21
N ARG A 55 21.72 12.54 12.07
CA ARG A 55 23.09 13.07 12.21
C ARG A 55 23.89 12.88 10.91
N VAL A 56 23.78 11.72 10.28
CA VAL A 56 24.42 11.44 8.98
C VAL A 56 23.90 12.40 7.91
N ALA A 57 22.60 12.58 7.79
CA ALA A 57 21.99 13.48 6.81
C ALA A 57 22.47 14.94 7.00
N VAL A 58 22.54 15.41 8.25
CA VAL A 58 23.04 16.76 8.56
C VAL A 58 24.54 16.89 8.24
N SER A 59 25.35 15.88 8.56
CA SER A 59 26.80 15.91 8.29
C SER A 59 27.12 15.82 6.79
N ALA A 60 26.25 15.18 6.01
CA ALA A 60 26.37 15.05 4.56
C ALA A 60 25.68 16.19 3.77
N ASP A 61 25.15 17.20 4.48
CA ASP A 61 24.37 18.31 3.89
C ASP A 61 23.16 17.87 3.07
N ILE A 62 22.58 16.70 3.42
CA ILE A 62 21.34 16.17 2.80
C ILE A 62 20.15 16.70 3.63
N ILE A 63 19.89 18.00 3.46
CA ILE A 63 18.89 18.74 4.22
C ILE A 63 17.94 19.49 3.30
N ASP A 64 16.70 19.64 3.72
CA ASP A 64 15.71 20.45 3.04
C ASP A 64 15.80 21.88 3.54
N HIS A 65 16.26 22.78 2.66
CA HIS A 65 16.30 24.20 2.97
C HIS A 65 14.92 24.83 2.77
N PRO A 66 14.48 25.71 3.69
CA PRO A 66 13.25 26.47 3.51
C PRO A 66 13.33 27.33 2.24
N ASP A 67 12.34 27.18 1.37
CA ASP A 67 12.14 28.02 0.19
C ASP A 67 10.86 28.82 0.42
N GLN A 68 10.97 30.17 0.42
CA GLN A 68 9.86 31.08 0.73
C GLN A 68 8.64 30.88 -0.21
N ALA A 69 8.83 30.29 -1.39
CA ALA A 69 7.77 30.07 -2.37
C ALA A 69 6.96 28.79 -2.15
N ARG A 70 7.57 27.72 -1.64
CA ARG A 70 6.96 26.37 -1.54
C ARG A 70 7.05 25.74 -0.16
N LYS A 71 8.16 25.92 0.55
CA LYS A 71 8.51 25.20 1.77
C LYS A 71 8.34 26.08 2.98
N GLN A 72 7.31 25.82 3.79
CA GLN A 72 6.88 26.68 4.90
C GLN A 72 7.44 26.25 6.28
N HIS A 73 8.57 25.53 6.33
CA HIS A 73 9.23 25.23 7.59
C HIS A 73 10.23 26.33 7.96
N ALA A 74 10.37 26.58 9.26
CA ALA A 74 11.19 27.69 9.78
C ALA A 74 12.69 27.37 9.80
N TYR A 75 13.07 26.08 9.76
CA TYR A 75 14.45 25.60 9.90
C TYR A 75 14.76 24.51 8.86
N PRO A 76 16.04 24.34 8.46
CA PRO A 76 16.47 23.22 7.63
C PRO A 76 16.15 21.89 8.30
N ILE A 77 15.53 20.96 7.57
CA ILE A 77 15.12 19.66 8.08
C ILE A 77 15.88 18.56 7.34
N ALA A 78 16.43 17.59 8.11
CA ALA A 78 17.14 16.47 7.54
C ALA A 78 16.23 15.59 6.66
N TYR A 79 16.75 15.12 5.53
CA TYR A 79 16.16 14.04 4.72
C TYR A 79 16.72 12.67 5.15
N LEU A 80 16.39 11.61 4.43
CA LEU A 80 16.84 10.23 4.63
C LEU A 80 16.13 9.44 5.73
N GLY A 81 14.98 9.90 6.25
CA GLY A 81 14.20 9.14 7.24
C GLY A 81 13.81 7.74 6.78
N GLY A 82 13.68 7.53 5.47
CA GLY A 82 13.44 6.22 4.86
C GLY A 82 14.50 5.16 5.21
N LEU A 83 15.76 5.55 5.37
CA LEU A 83 16.82 4.62 5.82
C LEU A 83 16.61 4.14 7.26
N ALA A 84 16.04 4.97 8.13
CA ALA A 84 15.69 4.57 9.49
C ALA A 84 14.52 3.57 9.49
N ILE A 85 13.49 3.82 8.68
CA ILE A 85 12.39 2.86 8.46
C ILE A 85 12.96 1.54 7.91
N PHE A 86 13.83 1.60 6.90
CA PHE A 86 14.44 0.42 6.29
C PHE A 86 15.27 -0.38 7.30
N ALA A 87 16.04 0.28 8.19
CA ALA A 87 16.75 -0.39 9.27
C ALA A 87 15.79 -1.14 10.21
N GLY A 88 14.64 -0.54 10.54
CA GLY A 88 13.59 -1.20 11.32
C GLY A 88 13.01 -2.40 10.59
N VAL A 89 12.77 -2.28 9.28
CA VAL A 89 12.27 -3.38 8.44
C VAL A 89 13.25 -4.56 8.45
N LEU A 90 14.54 -4.30 8.23
CA LEU A 90 15.57 -5.35 8.26
C LEU A 90 15.67 -6.00 9.64
N ALA A 91 15.61 -5.22 10.73
CA ALA A 91 15.62 -5.76 12.09
C ALA A 91 14.40 -6.64 12.37
N GLY A 92 13.21 -6.25 11.89
CA GLY A 92 12.01 -7.06 12.00
C GLY A 92 12.09 -8.37 11.21
N ILE A 93 12.62 -8.33 9.97
CA ILE A 93 12.86 -9.54 9.16
C ILE A 93 13.86 -10.45 9.88
N ALA A 94 14.96 -9.92 10.38
CA ALA A 94 15.95 -10.72 11.14
C ALA A 94 15.31 -11.33 12.40
N ALA A 95 14.51 -10.58 13.13
CA ALA A 95 13.80 -11.06 14.31
C ALA A 95 12.81 -12.18 13.96
N SER A 96 12.17 -12.13 12.81
CA SER A 96 11.26 -13.20 12.37
C SER A 96 11.97 -14.53 12.12
N GLY A 97 13.23 -14.52 11.73
CA GLY A 97 14.02 -15.74 11.56
C GLY A 97 14.69 -16.25 12.85
N LEU A 98 14.86 -15.38 13.86
CA LEU A 98 15.66 -15.71 15.05
C LEU A 98 14.84 -15.93 16.32
N PHE A 99 13.68 -15.28 16.45
CA PHE A 99 12.96 -15.18 17.73
C PHE A 99 11.49 -15.60 17.66
N THR A 100 11.03 -16.22 16.55
CA THR A 100 9.67 -16.73 16.44
C THR A 100 9.51 -18.02 17.25
N SER A 101 8.30 -18.23 17.78
CA SER A 101 7.98 -19.39 18.63
C SER A 101 6.58 -19.91 18.37
N GLY A 102 6.29 -21.14 18.83
CA GLY A 102 5.00 -21.78 18.66
C GLY A 102 4.62 -21.97 17.19
N GLN A 103 3.34 -21.76 16.86
CA GLN A 103 2.85 -21.88 15.48
C GLN A 103 3.52 -20.90 14.51
N ALA A 104 4.04 -19.78 14.99
CA ALA A 104 4.75 -18.82 14.16
C ALA A 104 6.06 -19.37 13.57
N ALA A 105 6.70 -20.31 14.25
CA ALA A 105 7.98 -20.87 13.82
C ALA A 105 7.87 -21.88 12.66
N ILE A 106 6.68 -22.41 12.41
CA ILE A 106 6.44 -23.36 11.31
C ILE A 106 5.97 -22.72 10.01
N LEU A 107 5.63 -21.42 10.06
CA LEU A 107 5.17 -20.68 8.90
C LEU A 107 6.33 -20.11 8.12
N GLN A 108 6.14 -19.98 6.80
CA GLN A 108 7.12 -19.32 5.93
C GLN A 108 7.41 -17.90 6.42
N GLY A 109 8.70 -17.55 6.48
CA GLY A 109 9.16 -16.20 6.73
C GLY A 109 8.93 -15.27 5.52
N VAL A 110 9.66 -14.14 5.49
CA VAL A 110 9.57 -13.20 4.37
C VAL A 110 10.33 -13.76 3.15
N PRO A 111 9.66 -13.96 1.99
CA PRO A 111 10.29 -14.40 0.76
C PRO A 111 11.45 -13.51 0.30
N VAL A 112 12.47 -14.10 -0.32
CA VAL A 112 13.65 -13.38 -0.79
C VAL A 112 13.28 -12.37 -1.88
N SER A 113 12.30 -12.66 -2.72
CA SER A 113 11.79 -11.76 -3.76
C SER A 113 11.29 -10.44 -3.19
N ILE A 114 10.61 -10.48 -2.03
CA ILE A 114 10.14 -9.28 -1.33
C ILE A 114 11.34 -8.46 -0.82
N VAL A 115 12.39 -9.12 -0.31
CA VAL A 115 13.62 -8.45 0.16
C VAL A 115 14.35 -7.79 -1.03
N VAL A 116 14.48 -8.48 -2.15
CA VAL A 116 15.08 -7.92 -3.37
C VAL A 116 14.26 -6.74 -3.89
N GLY A 117 12.93 -6.87 -3.92
CA GLY A 117 12.05 -5.77 -4.30
C GLY A 117 12.19 -4.55 -3.39
N MET A 118 12.26 -4.76 -2.06
CA MET A 118 12.53 -3.68 -1.09
C MET A 118 13.87 -2.98 -1.36
N LEU A 119 14.93 -3.74 -1.61
CA LEU A 119 16.26 -3.18 -1.91
C LEU A 119 16.22 -2.31 -3.16
N ALA A 120 15.53 -2.76 -4.22
CA ALA A 120 15.36 -1.98 -5.45
C ALA A 120 14.60 -0.67 -5.19
N ILE A 121 13.55 -0.70 -4.39
CA ILE A 121 12.75 0.49 -4.01
C ILE A 121 13.56 1.45 -3.14
N VAL A 122 14.26 0.94 -2.11
CA VAL A 122 15.09 1.77 -1.23
C VAL A 122 16.21 2.44 -2.00
N PHE A 123 16.91 1.70 -2.88
CA PHE A 123 17.94 2.26 -3.74
C PHE A 123 17.37 3.36 -4.66
N THR A 124 16.22 3.10 -5.29
CA THR A 124 15.55 4.06 -6.18
C THR A 124 15.17 5.34 -5.44
N GLY A 125 14.53 5.20 -4.28
CA GLY A 125 14.13 6.36 -3.47
C GLY A 125 15.32 7.13 -2.90
N LEU A 126 16.35 6.43 -2.42
CA LEU A 126 17.57 7.06 -1.94
C LEU A 126 18.32 7.81 -3.04
N ALA A 127 18.41 7.22 -4.22
CA ALA A 127 19.01 7.86 -5.38
C ALA A 127 18.25 9.14 -5.79
N ASP A 128 16.92 9.12 -5.68
CA ASP A 128 16.13 10.32 -5.92
C ASP A 128 16.33 11.38 -4.85
N ASP A 129 16.35 11.00 -3.58
CA ASP A 129 16.56 11.94 -2.46
C ASP A 129 17.91 12.66 -2.61
N ILE A 130 18.97 11.98 -3.09
CA ILE A 130 20.31 12.54 -3.21
C ILE A 130 20.52 13.26 -4.55
N TRP A 131 20.12 12.63 -5.68
CA TRP A 131 20.48 13.09 -7.04
C TRP A 131 19.32 13.68 -7.82
N LYS A 132 18.10 13.68 -7.27
CA LYS A 132 16.89 14.19 -7.95
C LYS A 132 16.69 13.55 -9.34
N TRP A 133 16.50 12.25 -9.35
CA TRP A 133 16.37 11.45 -10.56
C TRP A 133 15.19 11.86 -11.44
N ASP A 134 15.30 11.57 -12.74
CA ASP A 134 14.17 11.67 -13.67
C ASP A 134 13.03 10.73 -13.21
N PRO A 135 11.75 11.17 -13.26
CA PRO A 135 10.61 10.32 -12.90
C PRO A 135 10.57 8.97 -13.61
N ARG A 136 11.16 8.85 -14.80
CA ARG A 136 11.24 7.58 -15.56
C ARG A 136 12.14 6.57 -14.85
N LEU A 137 13.24 7.02 -14.24
CA LEU A 137 14.14 6.14 -13.48
C LEU A 137 13.46 5.63 -12.21
N LYS A 138 12.63 6.43 -11.57
CA LYS A 138 11.79 5.97 -10.44
C LYS A 138 10.85 4.84 -10.87
N ILE A 139 10.17 5.00 -12.01
CA ILE A 139 9.29 3.96 -12.56
C ILE A 139 10.09 2.71 -12.90
N ALA A 140 11.28 2.84 -13.48
CA ALA A 140 12.13 1.69 -13.80
C ALA A 140 12.52 0.90 -12.55
N GLY A 141 12.89 1.57 -11.44
CA GLY A 141 13.18 0.91 -10.17
C GLY A 141 11.95 0.21 -9.58
N GLN A 142 10.77 0.81 -9.69
CA GLN A 142 9.51 0.18 -9.26
C GLN A 142 9.16 -1.05 -10.11
N LEU A 143 9.45 -1.03 -11.42
CA LEU A 143 9.26 -2.19 -12.30
C LEU A 143 10.23 -3.32 -11.96
N ILE A 144 11.48 -3.02 -11.60
CA ILE A 144 12.46 -4.03 -11.13
C ILE A 144 11.92 -4.69 -9.85
N ALA A 145 11.38 -3.91 -8.91
CA ALA A 145 10.79 -4.44 -7.70
C ALA A 145 9.55 -5.31 -7.99
N ALA A 146 8.71 -4.90 -8.93
CA ALA A 146 7.56 -5.70 -9.38
C ALA A 146 7.99 -7.01 -10.05
N ALA A 147 9.04 -6.98 -10.87
CA ALA A 147 9.60 -8.17 -11.50
C ALA A 147 10.17 -9.16 -10.47
N ALA A 148 10.81 -8.67 -9.40
CA ALA A 148 11.27 -9.52 -8.30
C ALA A 148 10.10 -10.26 -7.63
N LEU A 149 8.97 -9.59 -7.40
CA LEU A 149 7.76 -10.21 -6.81
C LEU A 149 7.11 -11.24 -7.74
N ALA A 150 7.21 -11.06 -9.05
CA ALA A 150 6.61 -11.99 -10.02
C ALA A 150 7.31 -13.37 -10.03
N ILE A 151 8.54 -13.47 -9.51
CA ILE A 151 9.30 -14.73 -9.47
C ILE A 151 8.67 -15.75 -8.49
N GLU A 152 8.03 -15.27 -7.42
CA GLU A 152 7.42 -16.13 -6.38
C GLU A 152 5.88 -16.15 -6.44
N ASP A 153 5.30 -15.93 -7.61
CA ASP A 153 3.87 -16.09 -7.91
C ASP A 153 2.89 -15.30 -7.04
N VAL A 154 3.35 -14.26 -6.35
CA VAL A 154 2.47 -13.42 -5.49
C VAL A 154 1.34 -12.76 -6.31
N GLY A 155 1.66 -12.26 -7.51
CA GLY A 155 0.67 -11.67 -8.42
C GLY A 155 -0.19 -12.66 -9.18
N PRO A 156 0.37 -13.76 -9.74
CA PRO A 156 -0.40 -14.80 -10.41
C PRO A 156 -1.52 -15.41 -9.58
N GLN A 157 -1.32 -15.63 -8.28
CA GLN A 157 -2.37 -16.14 -7.39
C GLN A 157 -3.54 -15.15 -7.24
N LEU A 158 -3.24 -13.85 -7.15
CA LEU A 158 -4.28 -12.81 -7.14
C LEU A 158 -5.04 -12.78 -8.47
N ALA A 159 -4.33 -12.88 -9.61
CA ALA A 159 -4.95 -12.93 -10.93
C ALA A 159 -5.85 -14.17 -11.10
N ALA A 160 -5.40 -15.34 -10.64
CA ALA A 160 -6.18 -16.57 -10.68
C ALA A 160 -7.51 -16.42 -9.93
N GLY A 161 -7.52 -15.79 -8.77
CA GLY A 161 -8.74 -15.56 -7.99
C GLY A 161 -9.75 -14.64 -8.69
N VAL A 162 -9.30 -13.69 -9.51
CA VAL A 162 -10.19 -12.81 -10.30
C VAL A 162 -10.65 -13.49 -11.59
N LEU A 163 -9.76 -14.19 -12.27
CA LEU A 163 -9.98 -14.67 -13.64
C LEU A 163 -10.56 -16.08 -13.71
N SER A 164 -10.43 -16.91 -12.66
CA SER A 164 -10.93 -18.29 -12.68
C SER A 164 -12.43 -18.38 -12.97
N ALA A 165 -13.20 -17.39 -12.53
CA ALA A 165 -14.64 -17.34 -12.81
C ALA A 165 -14.97 -17.06 -14.30
N ILE A 166 -14.02 -16.52 -15.08
CA ILE A 166 -14.21 -16.11 -16.48
C ILE A 166 -13.46 -17.05 -17.43
N CYS A 167 -12.23 -17.41 -17.10
CA CYS A 167 -11.32 -18.15 -17.97
C CYS A 167 -11.19 -19.64 -17.59
N GLY A 168 -11.79 -20.08 -16.47
CA GLY A 168 -11.66 -21.46 -15.97
C GLY A 168 -10.45 -21.65 -15.06
N GLU A 169 -10.11 -22.89 -14.76
CA GLU A 169 -9.02 -23.23 -13.84
C GLU A 169 -7.64 -23.05 -14.51
N PRO A 170 -6.56 -22.84 -13.72
CA PRO A 170 -5.21 -22.65 -14.27
C PRO A 170 -4.69 -23.81 -15.13
N LYS A 171 -5.18 -25.03 -14.87
CA LYS A 171 -4.79 -26.26 -15.61
C LYS A 171 -5.52 -26.41 -16.94
N ASP A 172 -6.60 -25.66 -17.15
CA ASP A 172 -7.39 -25.74 -18.37
C ASP A 172 -6.61 -25.21 -19.57
N ILE A 173 -6.87 -25.79 -20.74
CA ILE A 173 -6.29 -25.34 -22.00
C ILE A 173 -7.09 -24.15 -22.50
N LEU A 174 -6.46 -23.02 -22.64
CA LEU A 174 -7.05 -21.81 -23.19
C LEU A 174 -7.32 -21.96 -24.69
N PHE A 175 -6.32 -22.43 -25.43
CA PHE A 175 -6.43 -22.82 -26.85
C PHE A 175 -5.29 -23.76 -27.25
N SER A 176 -5.50 -24.57 -28.31
CA SER A 176 -4.48 -25.45 -28.87
C SER A 176 -4.46 -25.37 -30.39
N ILE A 177 -3.25 -25.40 -30.97
CA ILE A 177 -3.02 -25.46 -32.42
C ILE A 177 -2.04 -26.59 -32.68
N GLY A 178 -2.53 -27.71 -33.20
CA GLY A 178 -1.71 -28.91 -33.39
C GLY A 178 -1.18 -29.47 -32.06
N SER A 179 0.14 -29.59 -31.91
CA SER A 179 0.80 -30.03 -30.68
C SER A 179 1.11 -28.88 -29.70
N PHE A 180 0.85 -27.64 -30.08
CA PHE A 180 1.06 -26.46 -29.23
C PHE A 180 -0.21 -26.15 -28.46
N ALA A 181 -0.14 -26.17 -27.13
CA ALA A 181 -1.25 -25.82 -26.24
C ALA A 181 -0.82 -24.69 -25.30
N VAL A 182 -1.65 -23.67 -25.19
CA VAL A 182 -1.49 -22.60 -24.20
C VAL A 182 -2.46 -22.86 -23.05
N HIS A 183 -1.94 -22.94 -21.83
CA HIS A 183 -2.71 -23.15 -20.64
C HIS A 183 -3.10 -21.81 -19.99
N ASN A 184 -4.20 -21.83 -19.22
CA ASN A 184 -4.63 -20.67 -18.43
C ASN A 184 -3.56 -20.20 -17.44
N SER A 185 -2.70 -21.10 -16.94
CA SER A 185 -1.59 -20.75 -16.05
C SER A 185 -0.63 -19.72 -16.65
N GLU A 186 -0.33 -19.80 -17.95
CA GLU A 186 0.51 -18.82 -18.63
C GLU A 186 -0.19 -17.46 -18.73
N LEU A 187 -1.48 -17.46 -19.05
CA LEU A 187 -2.29 -16.23 -19.07
C LEU A 187 -2.31 -15.59 -17.68
N TYR A 188 -2.52 -16.37 -16.62
CA TYR A 188 -2.56 -15.90 -15.24
C TYR A 188 -1.22 -15.36 -14.79
N TYR A 189 -0.13 -15.99 -15.19
CA TYR A 189 1.22 -15.49 -14.90
C TYR A 189 1.44 -14.09 -15.50
N TRP A 190 1.14 -13.89 -16.77
CA TRP A 190 1.37 -12.60 -17.44
C TRP A 190 0.42 -11.51 -16.94
N ILE A 191 -0.86 -11.83 -16.75
CA ILE A 191 -1.82 -10.87 -16.19
C ILE A 191 -1.47 -10.55 -14.73
N GLY A 192 -1.09 -11.55 -13.94
CA GLY A 192 -0.65 -11.36 -12.56
C GLY A 192 0.58 -10.50 -12.45
N THR A 193 1.56 -10.70 -13.32
CA THR A 193 2.75 -9.85 -13.40
C THR A 193 2.40 -8.40 -13.74
N ALA A 194 1.47 -8.19 -14.68
CA ALA A 194 0.99 -6.85 -15.02
C ALA A 194 0.23 -6.20 -13.84
N ILE A 195 -0.62 -6.95 -13.14
CA ILE A 195 -1.31 -6.50 -11.93
C ILE A 195 -0.29 -6.13 -10.86
N THR A 196 0.74 -6.96 -10.63
CA THR A 196 1.81 -6.69 -9.67
C THR A 196 2.51 -5.37 -9.99
N ALA A 197 2.86 -5.14 -11.25
CA ALA A 197 3.48 -3.89 -11.69
C ALA A 197 2.58 -2.67 -11.43
N ILE A 198 1.28 -2.78 -11.74
CA ILE A 198 0.30 -1.71 -11.47
C ILE A 198 0.18 -1.44 -9.97
N PHE A 199 0.12 -2.47 -9.13
CA PHE A 199 0.04 -2.33 -7.68
C PHE A 199 1.30 -1.68 -7.12
N VAL A 200 2.50 -2.13 -7.51
CA VAL A 200 3.77 -1.56 -7.03
C VAL A 200 3.89 -0.10 -7.45
N ILE A 201 3.70 0.22 -8.75
CA ILE A 201 3.76 1.60 -9.24
C ILE A 201 2.69 2.45 -8.57
N GLY A 202 1.45 1.96 -8.52
CA GLY A 202 0.32 2.68 -7.93
C GLY A 202 0.53 2.96 -6.44
N GLY A 203 0.90 1.94 -5.66
CA GLY A 203 1.08 2.05 -4.23
C GLY A 203 2.28 2.91 -3.82
N CYS A 204 3.44 2.71 -4.46
CA CYS A 204 4.61 3.55 -4.23
C CYS A 204 4.32 5.03 -4.49
N ASN A 205 3.72 5.34 -5.65
CA ASN A 205 3.42 6.73 -5.99
C ASN A 205 2.26 7.30 -5.15
N ALA A 206 1.27 6.49 -4.76
CA ALA A 206 0.19 6.95 -3.89
C ALA A 206 0.71 7.31 -2.49
N ALA A 207 1.60 6.50 -1.93
CA ALA A 207 2.26 6.80 -0.67
C ALA A 207 3.15 8.05 -0.77
N ASN A 208 3.92 8.18 -1.86
CA ASN A 208 4.78 9.34 -2.08
C ASN A 208 3.97 10.65 -2.24
N LEU A 209 2.83 10.61 -2.93
CA LEU A 209 1.99 11.79 -3.13
C LEU A 209 1.28 12.28 -1.86
N ILE A 210 0.97 11.39 -0.91
CA ILE A 210 0.33 11.78 0.35
C ILE A 210 1.35 12.27 1.39
N ASP A 211 2.65 12.02 1.20
CA ASP A 211 3.74 12.45 2.10
C ASP A 211 4.05 13.95 1.94
N GLY A 212 3.04 14.79 2.17
CA GLY A 212 3.13 16.24 1.99
C GLY A 212 3.01 17.07 3.28
N LEU A 213 2.84 16.45 4.44
CA LEU A 213 2.77 17.09 5.76
C LEU A 213 3.46 16.24 6.81
N ASP A 214 4.12 16.89 7.77
CA ASP A 214 4.82 16.25 8.89
C ASP A 214 3.95 15.20 9.58
N GLY A 215 4.42 13.97 9.62
CA GLY A 215 3.77 12.83 10.26
C GLY A 215 2.58 12.24 9.49
N LEU A 216 2.17 12.82 8.36
CA LEU A 216 0.96 12.39 7.67
C LEU A 216 1.06 10.95 7.17
N LEU A 217 2.01 10.66 6.30
CA LEU A 217 2.18 9.30 5.76
C LEU A 217 2.52 8.32 6.88
N THR A 218 3.46 8.66 7.74
CA THR A 218 3.93 7.78 8.82
C THR A 218 2.79 7.35 9.75
N GLY A 219 1.96 8.30 10.22
CA GLY A 219 0.88 7.98 11.13
C GLY A 219 -0.32 7.32 10.45
N THR A 220 -0.67 7.72 9.22
CA THR A 220 -1.71 7.00 8.45
C THR A 220 -1.29 5.57 8.16
N THR A 221 0.00 5.34 7.87
CA THR A 221 0.54 3.99 7.65
C THR A 221 0.48 3.15 8.92
N ALA A 222 0.79 3.70 10.10
CA ALA A 222 0.63 2.97 11.36
C ALA A 222 -0.81 2.48 11.57
N ILE A 223 -1.81 3.34 11.27
CA ILE A 223 -3.22 2.98 11.34
C ILE A 223 -3.57 1.88 10.31
N MET A 224 -3.11 2.01 9.08
CA MET A 224 -3.33 1.02 8.03
C MET A 224 -2.66 -0.31 8.36
N ALA A 225 -1.43 -0.29 8.87
CA ALA A 225 -0.68 -1.50 9.26
C ALA A 225 -1.37 -2.27 10.38
N ALA A 226 -1.97 -1.59 11.35
CA ALA A 226 -2.83 -2.22 12.35
C ALA A 226 -4.05 -2.90 11.72
N GLY A 227 -4.64 -2.28 10.69
CA GLY A 227 -5.72 -2.88 9.89
C GLY A 227 -5.26 -4.11 9.10
N PHE A 228 -4.10 -4.04 8.45
CA PHE A 228 -3.52 -5.17 7.74
C PHE A 228 -3.24 -6.35 8.67
N LEU A 229 -2.71 -6.07 9.87
CA LEU A 229 -2.51 -7.10 10.90
C LEU A 229 -3.85 -7.74 11.31
N ALA A 230 -4.89 -6.93 11.56
CA ALA A 230 -6.21 -7.45 11.91
C ALA A 230 -6.81 -8.33 10.79
N ILE A 231 -6.68 -7.93 9.51
CA ILE A 231 -7.11 -8.74 8.37
C ILE A 231 -6.29 -10.03 8.31
N SER A 232 -4.95 -9.98 8.49
CA SER A 232 -4.06 -11.15 8.50
C SER A 232 -4.47 -12.17 9.55
N LEU A 233 -4.77 -11.71 10.76
CA LEU A 233 -5.24 -12.57 11.86
C LEU A 233 -6.64 -13.13 11.61
N THR A 234 -7.54 -12.36 10.99
CA THR A 234 -8.87 -12.84 10.56
C THR A 234 -8.73 -13.96 9.52
N MET A 235 -7.83 -13.80 8.54
CA MET A 235 -7.54 -14.81 7.55
C MET A 235 -6.92 -16.07 8.18
N ALA A 236 -5.98 -15.92 9.11
CA ALA A 236 -5.37 -17.04 9.83
C ALA A 236 -6.40 -17.88 10.61
N TYR A 237 -7.43 -17.22 11.17
CA TYR A 237 -8.53 -17.89 11.83
C TYR A 237 -9.51 -18.56 10.83
N ALA A 238 -9.77 -17.89 9.69
CA ALA A 238 -10.81 -18.31 8.74
C ALA A 238 -10.35 -19.40 7.77
N LEU A 239 -9.06 -19.45 7.46
CA LEU A 239 -8.49 -20.26 6.37
C LEU A 239 -7.46 -21.24 6.96
N PRO A 240 -7.79 -22.55 7.01
CA PRO A 240 -6.81 -23.56 7.33
C PRO A 240 -5.68 -23.55 6.30
N VAL A 241 -4.46 -23.83 6.75
CA VAL A 241 -3.27 -23.86 5.91
C VAL A 241 -2.90 -25.29 5.59
N GLU A 242 -2.82 -25.63 4.32
CA GLU A 242 -2.44 -26.96 3.86
C GLU A 242 -0.94 -27.21 4.05
N ASN A 243 -0.12 -26.24 3.59
CA ASN A 243 1.33 -26.29 3.66
C ASN A 243 1.88 -25.06 4.42
N PRO A 244 2.12 -25.16 5.72
CA PRO A 244 2.62 -24.01 6.51
C PRO A 244 3.93 -23.43 5.99
N GLU A 245 4.82 -24.25 5.46
CA GLU A 245 6.15 -23.84 4.97
C GLU A 245 6.12 -23.04 3.65
N THR A 246 5.01 -23.08 2.89
CA THR A 246 4.86 -22.35 1.63
C THR A 246 3.78 -21.30 1.68
N SER A 247 2.97 -21.26 2.75
CA SER A 247 1.90 -20.30 2.91
C SER A 247 2.42 -18.90 3.26
N LEU A 248 1.84 -17.89 2.62
CA LEU A 248 2.11 -16.49 2.92
C LEU A 248 1.46 -15.99 4.23
N ALA A 249 0.85 -16.89 5.03
CA ALA A 249 0.22 -16.55 6.29
C ALA A 249 1.20 -15.90 7.29
N GLY A 250 2.41 -16.46 7.41
CA GLY A 250 3.49 -15.87 8.22
C GLY A 250 3.95 -14.53 7.65
N THR A 251 4.22 -14.49 6.35
CA THR A 251 4.71 -13.30 5.64
C THR A 251 3.81 -12.08 5.87
N ARG A 252 2.47 -12.21 5.70
CA ARG A 252 1.54 -11.08 5.85
C ARG A 252 1.46 -10.56 7.28
N ILE A 253 1.55 -11.44 8.29
CA ILE A 253 1.59 -11.04 9.71
C ILE A 253 2.92 -10.33 10.03
N ILE A 254 4.05 -10.93 9.62
CA ILE A 254 5.40 -10.37 9.81
C ILE A 254 5.49 -8.98 9.20
N LEU A 255 5.12 -8.81 7.92
CA LEU A 255 5.22 -7.52 7.23
C LEU A 255 4.28 -6.46 7.85
N SER A 256 3.09 -6.86 8.31
CA SER A 256 2.16 -5.95 8.99
C SER A 256 2.73 -5.45 10.32
N LEU A 257 3.34 -6.34 11.11
CA LEU A 257 4.01 -6.01 12.38
C LEU A 257 5.25 -5.15 12.17
N ILE A 258 6.05 -5.45 11.15
CA ILE A 258 7.22 -4.66 10.76
C ILE A 258 6.78 -3.24 10.38
N LEU A 259 5.79 -3.11 9.50
CA LEU A 259 5.32 -1.83 9.02
C LEU A 259 4.73 -0.99 10.18
N LEU A 260 3.97 -1.61 11.07
CA LEU A 260 3.44 -0.98 12.28
C LEU A 260 4.57 -0.53 13.21
N GLY A 261 5.52 -1.41 13.53
CA GLY A 261 6.64 -1.12 14.43
C GLY A 261 7.54 -0.02 13.88
N ALA A 262 7.97 -0.13 12.63
CA ALA A 262 8.86 0.85 12.01
C ALA A 262 8.21 2.24 11.89
N THR A 263 6.93 2.32 11.51
CA THR A 263 6.23 3.61 11.43
C THR A 263 5.99 4.23 12.80
N LEU A 264 5.63 3.45 13.83
CA LEU A 264 5.50 3.95 15.19
C LEU A 264 6.85 4.38 15.78
N GLY A 265 7.95 3.69 15.45
CA GLY A 265 9.30 4.08 15.87
C GLY A 265 9.80 5.38 15.22
N PHE A 266 9.36 5.67 13.99
CA PHE A 266 9.73 6.89 13.26
C PHE A 266 8.84 8.08 13.61
N LEU A 267 7.56 7.86 13.91
CA LEU A 267 6.54 8.89 14.11
C LEU A 267 6.93 9.98 15.12
N PRO A 268 7.57 9.69 16.29
CA PRO A 268 7.97 10.72 17.25
C PRO A 268 8.91 11.77 16.67
N TYR A 269 9.71 11.43 15.68
CA TYR A 269 10.67 12.34 15.02
C TYR A 269 10.07 13.06 13.80
N ASN A 270 9.04 12.47 13.20
CA ASN A 270 8.43 12.95 11.97
C ASN A 270 7.11 13.72 12.22
N PHE A 271 6.46 13.55 13.41
CA PHE A 271 5.24 14.29 13.74
C PHE A 271 5.53 15.79 13.91
N ASN A 272 4.55 16.63 13.52
CA ASN A 272 4.72 18.09 13.48
C ASN A 272 5.00 18.73 14.86
N PRO A 273 6.09 19.51 15.01
CA PRO A 273 7.09 19.87 14.01
C PRO A 273 8.11 18.76 13.78
N ALA A 274 8.29 18.32 12.53
CA ALA A 274 9.22 17.27 12.18
C ALA A 274 10.69 17.71 12.35
N VAL A 275 11.55 16.77 12.80
CA VAL A 275 13.01 16.97 12.88
C VAL A 275 13.76 16.20 11.78
N ILE A 276 13.05 15.31 11.10
CA ILE A 276 13.52 14.56 9.94
C ILE A 276 12.34 14.22 9.02
N PHE A 277 12.53 14.37 7.72
CA PHE A 277 11.57 13.95 6.70
C PHE A 277 11.84 12.52 6.25
N LEU A 278 10.76 11.87 5.83
CA LEU A 278 10.77 10.49 5.35
C LEU A 278 11.58 10.36 4.04
N GLY A 279 11.40 11.31 3.12
CA GLY A 279 11.97 11.29 1.79
C GLY A 279 11.30 10.27 0.84
N ASP A 280 11.77 10.26 -0.41
CA ASP A 280 11.28 9.31 -1.41
C ASP A 280 11.67 7.87 -1.06
N CYS A 281 12.86 7.68 -0.47
CA CYS A 281 13.31 6.39 0.05
C CYS A 281 12.26 5.76 0.98
N GLY A 282 11.75 6.53 1.94
CA GLY A 282 10.79 6.01 2.92
C GLY A 282 9.36 5.91 2.38
N SER A 283 8.90 6.91 1.65
CA SER A 283 7.54 6.92 1.13
C SER A 283 7.30 5.83 0.08
N LEU A 284 8.26 5.59 -0.82
CA LEU A 284 8.21 4.49 -1.78
C LEU A 284 8.26 3.13 -1.08
N LEU A 285 9.13 2.96 -0.05
CA LEU A 285 9.23 1.73 0.73
C LEU A 285 7.92 1.41 1.47
N ILE A 286 7.30 2.39 2.11
CA ILE A 286 5.99 2.24 2.77
C ILE A 286 4.92 1.82 1.76
N GLY A 287 4.88 2.47 0.60
CA GLY A 287 3.95 2.13 -0.47
C GLY A 287 4.14 0.72 -0.98
N PHE A 288 5.39 0.31 -1.23
CA PHE A 288 5.75 -1.04 -1.65
C PHE A 288 5.29 -2.09 -0.63
N LEU A 289 5.69 -1.95 0.63
CA LEU A 289 5.31 -2.90 1.69
C LEU A 289 3.79 -3.00 1.85
N SER A 290 3.08 -1.87 1.78
CA SER A 290 1.62 -1.85 1.88
C SER A 290 0.97 -2.67 0.77
N VAL A 291 1.39 -2.50 -0.49
CA VAL A 291 0.80 -3.25 -1.61
C VAL A 291 1.24 -4.70 -1.61
N VAL A 292 2.46 -5.03 -1.17
CA VAL A 292 2.90 -6.42 -0.99
C VAL A 292 1.99 -7.12 0.02
N ILE A 293 1.73 -6.52 1.18
CA ILE A 293 0.81 -7.08 2.18
C ILE A 293 -0.58 -7.31 1.56
N ILE A 294 -1.12 -6.31 0.85
CA ILE A 294 -2.43 -6.42 0.19
C ILE A 294 -2.46 -7.56 -0.84
N MET A 295 -1.38 -7.74 -1.59
CA MET A 295 -1.29 -8.83 -2.57
C MET A 295 -1.23 -10.20 -1.91
N THR A 296 -0.56 -10.35 -0.76
CA THR A 296 -0.54 -11.62 -0.01
C THR A 296 -1.92 -12.02 0.53
N PHE A 297 -2.87 -11.09 0.64
CA PHE A 297 -4.27 -11.41 0.97
C PHE A 297 -5.00 -12.13 -0.17
N GLY A 298 -4.47 -12.12 -1.38
CA GLY A 298 -4.99 -12.85 -2.54
C GLY A 298 -4.52 -14.29 -2.65
N GLU A 299 -3.75 -14.80 -1.69
CA GLU A 299 -3.32 -16.19 -1.63
C GLU A 299 -4.50 -17.16 -1.80
N TYR A 300 -4.32 -18.24 -2.55
CA TYR A 300 -5.37 -19.22 -2.88
C TYR A 300 -6.63 -18.62 -3.53
N GLY A 301 -6.50 -17.50 -4.24
CA GLY A 301 -7.63 -16.85 -4.91
C GLY A 301 -8.60 -16.11 -3.96
N THR A 302 -8.17 -15.81 -2.73
CA THR A 302 -9.01 -15.10 -1.73
C THR A 302 -9.05 -13.58 -1.94
N THR A 303 -9.22 -13.11 -3.18
CA THR A 303 -9.20 -11.70 -3.62
C THR A 303 -10.08 -10.77 -2.79
N LYS A 304 -11.16 -11.29 -2.21
CA LYS A 304 -12.05 -10.54 -1.30
C LYS A 304 -11.31 -9.91 -0.10
N TYR A 305 -10.28 -10.56 0.42
CA TYR A 305 -9.45 -10.00 1.50
C TYR A 305 -8.45 -8.95 0.98
N SER A 306 -7.97 -9.11 -0.26
CA SER A 306 -7.18 -8.05 -0.92
C SER A 306 -8.00 -6.77 -1.09
N VAL A 307 -9.30 -6.88 -1.40
CA VAL A 307 -10.20 -5.72 -1.45
C VAL A 307 -10.34 -5.06 -0.07
N ALA A 308 -10.43 -5.85 1.01
CA ALA A 308 -10.42 -5.32 2.38
C ALA A 308 -9.12 -4.53 2.67
N GLY A 309 -7.98 -5.06 2.26
CA GLY A 309 -6.68 -4.38 2.33
C GLY A 309 -6.63 -3.09 1.51
N LEU A 310 -7.17 -3.08 0.29
CA LEU A 310 -7.28 -1.88 -0.55
C LEU A 310 -8.16 -0.82 0.10
N ILE A 311 -9.22 -1.20 0.81
CA ILE A 311 -10.04 -0.26 1.59
C ILE A 311 -9.21 0.36 2.72
N CYS A 312 -8.41 -0.42 3.46
CA CYS A 312 -7.50 0.15 4.47
C CYS A 312 -6.52 1.17 3.83
N PHE A 313 -6.00 0.89 2.65
CA PHE A 313 -5.13 1.79 1.86
C PHE A 313 -5.93 2.87 1.10
N GLY A 314 -7.21 3.04 1.41
CA GLY A 314 -8.15 3.88 0.66
C GLY A 314 -7.82 5.36 0.65
N LEU A 315 -7.21 5.92 1.70
CA LEU A 315 -6.84 7.33 1.74
C LEU A 315 -5.77 7.70 0.70
N PRO A 316 -4.62 6.99 0.58
CA PRO A 316 -3.66 7.20 -0.51
C PRO A 316 -4.26 7.00 -1.90
N ILE A 317 -5.06 5.95 -2.10
CA ILE A 317 -5.74 5.69 -3.38
C ILE A 317 -6.66 6.84 -3.76
N LEU A 318 -7.47 7.31 -2.82
CA LEU A 318 -8.44 8.39 -3.07
C LEU A 318 -7.74 9.70 -3.43
N ASP A 319 -6.71 10.10 -2.67
CA ASP A 319 -5.98 11.35 -2.94
C ASP A 319 -5.31 11.33 -4.32
N THR A 320 -4.65 10.21 -4.66
CA THR A 320 -4.01 10.00 -5.97
C THR A 320 -5.02 9.99 -7.10
N THR A 321 -6.13 9.26 -6.97
CA THR A 321 -7.19 9.22 -7.99
C THR A 321 -7.77 10.62 -8.24
N LEU A 322 -8.05 11.37 -7.17
CA LEU A 322 -8.55 12.73 -7.31
C LEU A 322 -7.52 13.67 -7.97
N ALA A 323 -6.22 13.49 -7.71
CA ALA A 323 -5.17 14.26 -8.38
C ALA A 323 -5.11 13.95 -9.88
N ILE A 324 -5.16 12.67 -10.26
CA ILE A 324 -5.20 12.21 -11.65
C ILE A 324 -6.41 12.81 -12.38
N ILE A 325 -7.60 12.72 -11.78
CA ILE A 325 -8.82 13.28 -12.37
C ILE A 325 -8.69 14.78 -12.60
N ARG A 326 -8.20 15.53 -11.61
CA ARG A 326 -8.04 16.99 -11.74
C ARG A 326 -7.08 17.36 -12.87
N ARG A 327 -5.91 16.70 -12.95
CA ARG A 327 -4.92 16.94 -14.00
C ARG A 327 -5.49 16.63 -15.38
N LYS A 328 -6.14 15.48 -15.53
CA LYS A 328 -6.73 15.03 -16.80
C LYS A 328 -7.86 15.96 -17.28
N VAL A 329 -8.74 16.39 -16.38
CA VAL A 329 -9.82 17.33 -16.69
C VAL A 329 -9.28 18.72 -17.07
N ALA A 330 -8.20 19.18 -16.42
CA ALA A 330 -7.55 20.44 -16.71
C ALA A 330 -6.62 20.40 -17.95
N GLY A 331 -6.42 19.23 -18.58
CA GLY A 331 -5.50 19.05 -19.72
C GLY A 331 -4.01 19.22 -19.33
N ARG A 332 -3.67 18.96 -18.07
CA ARG A 332 -2.30 19.06 -17.55
C ARG A 332 -1.55 17.74 -17.63
N SER A 333 -0.21 17.81 -17.68
CA SER A 333 0.65 16.64 -17.59
C SER A 333 0.48 15.93 -16.24
N MET A 334 0.66 14.61 -16.23
CA MET A 334 0.66 13.81 -14.99
C MET A 334 1.83 14.15 -14.08
N SER A 335 2.91 14.68 -14.61
CA SER A 335 4.11 15.14 -13.88
C SER A 335 3.98 16.57 -13.32
N ASP A 336 2.93 17.33 -13.71
CA ASP A 336 2.75 18.69 -13.20
C ASP A 336 2.47 18.67 -11.69
N ALA A 337 3.03 19.65 -10.98
CA ALA A 337 2.77 19.83 -9.55
C ALA A 337 1.27 20.15 -9.31
N ASP A 338 0.66 19.47 -8.35
CA ASP A 338 -0.72 19.70 -7.92
C ASP A 338 -0.74 20.19 -6.47
N SER A 339 -1.11 21.44 -6.26
CA SER A 339 -1.27 22.04 -4.92
C SER A 339 -2.64 21.77 -4.28
N ASN A 340 -3.48 20.92 -4.89
CA ASN A 340 -4.87 20.67 -4.47
C ASN A 340 -5.10 19.27 -3.88
N HIS A 341 -4.03 18.59 -3.43
CA HIS A 341 -4.15 17.36 -2.64
C HIS A 341 -5.02 17.58 -1.40
N ILE A 342 -5.66 16.51 -0.90
CA ILE A 342 -6.58 16.60 0.24
C ILE A 342 -5.90 17.25 1.44
N HIS A 343 -4.66 16.90 1.72
CA HIS A 343 -3.88 17.43 2.85
C HIS A 343 -3.62 18.93 2.72
N HIS A 344 -3.30 19.45 1.52
CA HIS A 344 -3.14 20.89 1.31
C HIS A 344 -4.45 21.66 1.49
N ARG A 345 -5.57 21.08 1.06
CA ARG A 345 -6.90 21.69 1.22
C ARG A 345 -7.31 21.76 2.68
N LEU A 346 -7.09 20.68 3.45
CA LEU A 346 -7.36 20.66 4.88
C LEU A 346 -6.46 21.62 5.65
N LYS A 347 -5.16 21.69 5.32
CA LYS A 347 -4.27 22.68 5.93
C LYS A 347 -4.79 24.09 5.70
N ARG A 348 -5.21 24.46 4.48
CA ARG A 348 -5.83 25.77 4.20
C ARG A 348 -7.13 25.98 4.97
N TYR A 349 -8.00 24.97 5.05
CA TYR A 349 -9.24 25.03 5.81
C TYR A 349 -9.02 25.31 7.29
N PHE A 350 -7.98 24.74 7.90
CA PHE A 350 -7.59 24.98 9.29
C PHE A 350 -6.65 26.17 9.49
N GLY A 351 -6.61 27.12 8.57
CA GLY A 351 -5.80 28.33 8.69
C GLY A 351 -4.28 28.07 8.79
N GLY A 352 -3.78 27.02 8.15
CA GLY A 352 -2.37 26.64 8.16
C GLY A 352 -1.98 25.64 9.27
N ASN A 353 -2.90 25.25 10.14
CA ASN A 353 -2.61 24.34 11.25
C ASN A 353 -2.39 22.89 10.75
N VAL A 354 -1.11 22.48 10.68
CA VAL A 354 -0.68 21.15 10.20
C VAL A 354 -1.23 20.04 11.10
N ARG A 355 -1.12 20.19 12.43
CA ARG A 355 -1.58 19.13 13.37
C ARG A 355 -3.07 18.84 13.23
N LYS A 356 -3.93 19.87 13.11
CA LYS A 356 -5.36 19.67 12.90
C LYS A 356 -5.65 18.97 11.58
N ALA A 357 -4.97 19.34 10.51
CA ALA A 357 -5.12 18.69 9.21
C ALA A 357 -4.70 17.22 9.25
N VAL A 358 -3.56 16.91 9.86
CA VAL A 358 -3.02 15.55 9.98
C VAL A 358 -3.91 14.67 10.85
N LEU A 359 -4.34 15.15 12.03
CA LEU A 359 -5.25 14.40 12.91
C LEU A 359 -6.61 14.12 12.25
N THR A 360 -7.14 15.06 11.45
CA THR A 360 -8.34 14.82 10.64
C THR A 360 -8.12 13.70 9.61
N LEU A 361 -6.94 13.69 8.95
CA LEU A 361 -6.61 12.62 8.01
C LEU A 361 -6.37 11.28 8.69
N TYR A 362 -5.84 11.25 9.91
CA TYR A 362 -5.77 10.03 10.73
C TYR A 362 -7.16 9.48 11.03
N THR A 363 -8.13 10.34 11.36
CA THR A 363 -9.53 9.93 11.59
C THR A 363 -10.13 9.33 10.31
N ILE A 364 -9.88 9.92 9.15
CA ILE A 364 -10.35 9.41 7.85
C ILE A 364 -9.68 8.06 7.53
N ALA A 365 -8.35 7.94 7.71
CA ALA A 365 -7.63 6.68 7.54
C ALA A 365 -8.14 5.60 8.49
N GLY A 366 -8.42 5.95 9.75
CA GLY A 366 -9.04 5.08 10.74
C GLY A 366 -10.42 4.59 10.29
N GLY A 367 -11.23 5.47 9.72
CA GLY A 367 -12.52 5.10 9.13
C GLY A 367 -12.39 4.07 8.00
N PHE A 368 -11.46 4.29 7.06
CA PHE A 368 -11.17 3.31 6.02
C PHE A 368 -10.66 1.98 6.59
N THR A 369 -9.78 2.04 7.59
CA THR A 369 -9.25 0.84 8.27
C THR A 369 -10.35 0.05 8.96
N ILE A 370 -11.24 0.72 9.70
CA ILE A 370 -12.40 0.08 10.35
C ILE A 370 -13.32 -0.58 9.30
N LEU A 371 -13.57 0.09 8.18
CA LEU A 371 -14.37 -0.47 7.09
C LEU A 371 -13.71 -1.71 6.46
N GLY A 372 -12.40 -1.67 6.20
CA GLY A 372 -11.66 -2.81 5.65
C GLY A 372 -11.64 -4.00 6.60
N VAL A 373 -11.31 -3.78 7.87
CA VAL A 373 -11.32 -4.82 8.91
C VAL A 373 -12.74 -5.35 9.13
N GLY A 374 -13.73 -4.46 9.24
CA GLY A 374 -15.15 -4.86 9.37
C GLY A 374 -15.61 -5.72 8.21
N MET A 375 -15.19 -5.40 6.98
CA MET A 375 -15.46 -6.22 5.82
C MET A 375 -14.81 -7.61 5.94
N SER A 376 -13.55 -7.71 6.37
CA SER A 376 -12.87 -9.00 6.53
C SER A 376 -13.57 -9.89 7.57
N ILE A 377 -14.06 -9.31 8.68
CA ILE A 377 -14.84 -10.02 9.70
C ILE A 377 -16.21 -10.42 9.15
N MET A 378 -16.88 -9.55 8.41
CA MET A 378 -18.15 -9.88 7.76
C MET A 378 -18.00 -11.08 6.81
N LEU A 379 -16.92 -11.12 6.04
CA LEU A 379 -16.61 -12.25 5.14
C LEU A 379 -16.36 -13.57 5.88
N LEU A 380 -15.85 -13.51 7.10
CA LEU A 380 -15.71 -14.66 8.00
C LEU A 380 -17.08 -15.16 8.48
N LEU A 381 -17.98 -14.24 8.86
CA LEU A 381 -19.26 -14.56 9.48
C LEU A 381 -20.37 -14.90 8.46
N THR A 382 -20.15 -14.62 7.18
CA THR A 382 -21.19 -14.79 6.14
C THR A 382 -20.70 -15.64 4.98
N SER A 383 -21.63 -16.33 4.33
CA SER A 383 -21.37 -17.10 3.10
C SER A 383 -21.46 -16.23 1.83
N VAL A 384 -21.28 -14.91 1.93
CA VAL A 384 -21.35 -14.01 0.77
C VAL A 384 -20.22 -14.31 -0.20
N LYS A 385 -20.57 -14.51 -1.47
CA LYS A 385 -19.58 -14.76 -2.53
C LYS A 385 -18.69 -13.52 -2.70
N GLY A 386 -17.38 -13.74 -2.85
CA GLY A 386 -16.37 -12.66 -3.01
C GLY A 386 -16.73 -11.68 -4.12
N ILE A 387 -17.19 -12.18 -5.27
CA ILE A 387 -17.56 -11.37 -6.44
C ILE A 387 -18.67 -10.34 -6.14
N VAL A 388 -19.58 -10.64 -5.21
CA VAL A 388 -20.63 -9.67 -4.80
C VAL A 388 -20.01 -8.51 -4.03
N VAL A 389 -19.09 -8.81 -3.13
CA VAL A 389 -18.37 -7.80 -2.32
C VAL A 389 -17.49 -6.94 -3.22
N GLU A 390 -16.73 -7.56 -4.10
CA GLU A 390 -15.88 -6.88 -5.09
C GLU A 390 -16.71 -5.96 -5.99
N GLY A 391 -17.86 -6.44 -6.47
CA GLY A 391 -18.80 -5.66 -7.27
C GLY A 391 -19.37 -4.44 -6.53
N ILE A 392 -19.72 -4.58 -5.26
CA ILE A 392 -20.23 -3.47 -4.43
C ILE A 392 -19.13 -2.42 -4.22
N VAL A 393 -17.92 -2.84 -3.86
CA VAL A 393 -16.79 -1.94 -3.62
C VAL A 393 -16.40 -1.21 -4.92
N LEU A 394 -16.30 -1.94 -6.03
CA LEU A 394 -16.00 -1.35 -7.34
C LEU A 394 -17.08 -0.34 -7.76
N THR A 395 -18.35 -0.68 -7.58
CA THR A 395 -19.47 0.24 -7.88
C THR A 395 -19.39 1.50 -7.04
N GLY A 396 -19.17 1.37 -5.74
CA GLY A 396 -18.98 2.50 -4.82
C GLY A 396 -17.81 3.39 -5.25
N TYR A 397 -16.67 2.79 -5.60
CA TYR A 397 -15.50 3.52 -6.10
C TYR A 397 -15.81 4.26 -7.41
N LEU A 398 -16.46 3.61 -8.38
CA LEU A 398 -16.84 4.23 -9.64
C LEU A 398 -17.83 5.39 -9.46
N LEU A 399 -18.74 5.31 -8.49
CA LEU A 399 -19.65 6.41 -8.13
C LEU A 399 -18.86 7.61 -7.59
N VAL A 400 -17.89 7.39 -6.69
CA VAL A 400 -17.01 8.44 -6.16
C VAL A 400 -16.22 9.09 -7.29
N VAL A 401 -15.61 8.29 -8.16
CA VAL A 401 -14.86 8.78 -9.34
C VAL A 401 -15.77 9.60 -10.26
N SER A 402 -16.97 9.09 -10.57
CA SER A 402 -17.94 9.80 -11.44
C SER A 402 -18.35 11.15 -10.86
N PHE A 403 -18.62 11.19 -9.56
CA PHE A 403 -18.92 12.43 -8.85
C PHE A 403 -17.73 13.40 -8.89
N ALA A 404 -16.51 12.91 -8.65
CA ALA A 404 -15.30 13.71 -8.71
C ALA A 404 -15.04 14.31 -10.10
N VAL A 405 -15.24 13.51 -11.16
CA VAL A 405 -15.13 13.97 -12.57
C VAL A 405 -16.15 15.06 -12.87
N LYS A 406 -17.44 14.86 -12.50
CA LYS A 406 -18.49 15.87 -12.71
C LYS A 406 -18.14 17.18 -11.99
N ARG A 407 -17.66 17.09 -10.74
CA ARG A 407 -17.26 18.27 -9.94
C ARG A 407 -16.04 18.97 -10.55
N ALA A 408 -15.02 18.23 -10.97
CA ALA A 408 -13.82 18.80 -11.59
C ALA A 408 -14.15 19.51 -12.90
N ARG A 409 -14.97 18.89 -13.77
CA ARG A 409 -15.44 19.52 -15.03
C ARG A 409 -16.23 20.80 -14.78
N ARG A 410 -17.11 20.81 -13.77
CA ARG A 410 -17.89 22.02 -13.40
C ARG A 410 -16.96 23.17 -12.97
N LEU A 411 -15.98 22.87 -12.11
CA LEU A 411 -15.02 23.90 -11.63
C LEU A 411 -14.17 24.44 -12.78
N GLU A 412 -13.71 23.60 -13.70
CA GLU A 412 -12.92 24.04 -14.85
C GLU A 412 -13.76 24.87 -15.83
N TRP A 413 -15.03 24.51 -16.01
CA TRP A 413 -15.96 25.30 -16.80
C TRP A 413 -16.17 26.71 -16.22
N PHE A 414 -16.39 26.83 -14.91
CA PHE A 414 -16.51 28.13 -14.24
C PHE A 414 -15.26 28.98 -14.40
N LYS A 415 -14.07 28.37 -14.23
CA LYS A 415 -12.79 29.06 -14.40
C LYS A 415 -12.64 29.62 -15.82
N LYS A 416 -12.87 28.81 -16.85
CA LYS A 416 -12.79 29.24 -18.25
C LYS A 416 -13.85 30.31 -18.60
N SER A 417 -15.04 30.21 -18.01
CA SER A 417 -16.09 31.23 -18.21
C SER A 417 -15.69 32.56 -17.59
N HIS A 418 -15.08 32.56 -16.40
CA HIS A 418 -14.60 33.76 -15.74
C HIS A 418 -13.44 34.40 -16.51
N GLU A 419 -12.49 33.62 -17.00
CA GLU A 419 -11.37 34.08 -17.83
C GLU A 419 -11.87 34.74 -19.13
N ARG A 420 -12.92 34.19 -19.77
CA ARG A 420 -13.55 34.81 -20.96
C ARG A 420 -14.21 36.15 -20.65
N LEU A 421 -14.94 36.25 -19.54
CA LEU A 421 -15.57 37.48 -19.11
C LEU A 421 -14.59 38.59 -18.79
N THR A 422 -13.48 38.24 -18.09
CA THR A 422 -12.42 39.20 -17.81
C THR A 422 -11.65 39.62 -19.05
N ALA A 423 -11.40 38.70 -20.00
CA ALA A 423 -10.78 39.03 -21.27
C ALA A 423 -11.69 39.96 -22.16
N SER A 424 -13.00 39.74 -22.12
CA SER A 424 -13.94 40.60 -22.85
C SER A 424 -14.12 41.98 -22.23
N SER A 425 -13.84 42.16 -20.95
CA SER A 425 -13.92 43.46 -20.25
C SER A 425 -12.66 44.33 -20.37
N VAL A 426 -11.58 43.78 -20.94
CA VAL A 426 -10.28 44.48 -21.10
C VAL A 426 -10.07 45.04 -22.51
N SER A 427 -10.99 44.96 -23.47
CA SER A 427 -10.91 45.60 -24.79
C SER A 427 -12.24 46.28 -25.10
N PRO A 428 -12.28 47.48 -25.75
CA PRO A 428 -11.18 48.39 -26.18
C PRO A 428 -11.39 49.85 -25.81
N THR A 429 -10.38 50.55 -25.35
CA THR A 429 -10.37 52.04 -25.36
C THR A 429 -9.00 52.55 -25.79
N GLN A 430 -8.49 52.12 -26.94
CA GLN A 430 -7.29 52.71 -27.55
C GLN A 430 -7.32 52.80 -29.08
N GLU A 431 -8.45 53.03 -29.68
CA GLU A 431 -8.48 53.32 -31.13
C GLU A 431 -9.27 54.59 -31.54
N GLN A 432 -9.46 55.52 -30.61
CA GLN A 432 -10.11 56.81 -30.98
C GLN A 432 -9.30 58.04 -30.54
N THR A 433 -7.98 58.00 -30.70
CA THR A 433 -7.18 59.25 -30.60
C THR A 433 -6.04 59.25 -31.61
N LYS A 434 -6.37 59.16 -32.90
CA LYS A 434 -5.55 59.61 -34.04
C LYS A 434 -6.46 59.83 -35.24
N ALA A 435 -7.14 60.96 -35.27
CA ALA A 435 -7.65 61.60 -36.48
C ALA A 435 -7.43 63.11 -36.31
#